data_48957890f940784b76d9fe46eb42acc5
#
_entry.id   48957890f940784b76d9fe46eb42acc5
#
_cell.length_a   1.000
_cell.length_b   1.000
_cell.length_c   1.000
_cell.angle_alpha   90.00
_cell.angle_beta   90.00
_cell.angle_gamma   90.00
#
_symmetry.space_group_name_H-M   'P 1'
#
loop_
_entity.id
_entity.type
_entity.pdbx_description
1 polymer ?
#
loop_
_entity_poly.entity_id
_entity_poly.type
_entity_poly.pdbx_seq_one_letter_code
_entity_poly.pdbx_strand_id
1 'polypeptide(L)'
;MKTGRAVTTICRQLNNNVIEIFGNSESGKSYLSKLIADRYEYVLFLDSVMKMTEESKHYIAQTNNLKDVEEVLSDIDLLIIDDFCQLSGDPKKNIYLLQEWIYNYKKLSIILINQIRANFNKQSVEAYKPYANYVLERYTDHRFMTSVENGEYVVTQIK
;
A
#
# COMPACT_ATOMS: atom_id res chain seq x y z
N MET A 1 -8.54 15.33 -0.28
CA MET A 1 -7.37 16.06 0.26
C MET A 1 -6.32 16.24 -0.82
N LYS A 2 -5.60 17.31 -0.78
CA LYS A 2 -4.37 17.45 -1.58
C LYS A 2 -3.27 16.54 -1.01
N THR A 3 -2.28 16.23 -1.84
CA THR A 3 -1.23 15.25 -1.52
C THR A 3 -0.49 15.54 -0.20
N GLY A 4 -0.09 16.81 0.02
CA GLY A 4 0.65 17.17 1.25
C GLY A 4 -0.14 16.93 2.52
N ARG A 5 -1.42 17.25 2.52
CA ARG A 5 -2.33 16.99 3.65
C ARG A 5 -2.55 15.49 3.85
N ALA A 6 -2.66 14.75 2.75
CA ALA A 6 -2.82 13.30 2.79
C ALA A 6 -1.60 12.63 3.41
N VAL A 7 -0.38 13.05 3.07
CA VAL A 7 0.85 12.53 3.68
C VAL A 7 0.80 12.70 5.20
N THR A 8 0.46 13.90 5.68
CA THR A 8 0.38 14.17 7.12
C THR A 8 -0.70 13.31 7.79
N THR A 9 -1.87 13.19 7.18
CA THR A 9 -2.98 12.38 7.70
C THR A 9 -2.60 10.91 7.80
N ILE A 10 -2.01 10.36 6.73
CA ILE A 10 -1.60 8.95 6.70
C ILE A 10 -0.51 8.68 7.72
N CYS A 11 0.51 9.55 7.82
CA CYS A 11 1.58 9.38 8.79
C CYS A 11 1.07 9.36 10.24
N ARG A 12 0.05 10.14 10.56
CA ARG A 12 -0.58 10.10 11.89
C ARG A 12 -1.30 8.78 12.18
N GLN A 13 -1.79 8.13 11.13
CA GLN A 13 -2.54 6.87 11.25
C GLN A 13 -1.65 5.64 11.14
N LEU A 14 -0.39 5.81 10.72
CA LEU A 14 0.62 4.75 10.67
C LEU A 14 1.21 4.53 12.06
N ASN A 15 0.44 3.88 12.92
CA ASN A 15 0.85 3.55 14.27
C ASN A 15 0.64 2.06 14.47
N ASN A 16 1.56 1.25 13.95
CA ASN A 16 1.46 -0.20 13.93
C ASN A 16 0.16 -0.68 13.26
N ASN A 17 -0.17 -0.06 12.13
CA ASN A 17 -1.40 -0.32 11.38
C ASN A 17 -1.08 -0.77 9.96
N VAL A 18 -2.07 -1.38 9.31
CA VAL A 18 -2.06 -1.68 7.88
C VAL A 18 -2.98 -0.69 7.17
N ILE A 19 -2.41 0.09 6.25
CA ILE A 19 -3.15 1.09 5.48
C ILE A 19 -3.11 0.70 4.00
N GLU A 20 -4.26 0.73 3.35
CA GLU A 20 -4.34 0.56 1.89
C GLU A 20 -4.45 1.91 1.19
N ILE A 21 -3.66 2.07 0.13
CA ILE A 21 -3.79 3.17 -0.83
C ILE A 21 -4.15 2.54 -2.18
N PHE A 22 -5.31 2.85 -2.71
CA PHE A 22 -5.77 2.29 -3.98
C PHE A 22 -6.25 3.38 -4.93
N GLY A 23 -6.26 3.06 -6.20
CA GLY A 23 -6.69 3.99 -7.24
C GLY A 23 -6.33 3.46 -8.62
N ASN A 24 -6.78 4.18 -9.65
CA ASN A 24 -6.44 3.86 -11.02
C ASN A 24 -4.94 4.05 -11.27
N SER A 25 -4.46 3.46 -12.38
CA SER A 25 -3.12 3.74 -12.88
C SER A 25 -2.91 5.25 -13.02
N GLU A 26 -1.71 5.72 -12.70
CA GLU A 26 -1.34 7.15 -12.79
C GLU A 26 -2.16 8.10 -11.92
N SER A 27 -2.80 7.59 -10.86
CA SER A 27 -3.55 8.42 -9.92
C SER A 27 -2.71 8.99 -8.77
N GLY A 28 -1.39 8.77 -8.81
CA GLY A 28 -0.46 9.31 -7.82
C GLY A 28 -0.17 8.41 -6.63
N LYS A 29 -0.52 7.12 -6.69
CA LYS A 29 -0.26 6.17 -5.59
C LYS A 29 1.22 6.05 -5.25
N SER A 30 2.06 5.81 -6.25
CA SER A 30 3.51 5.66 -6.04
C SER A 30 4.15 6.97 -5.58
N TYR A 31 3.71 8.10 -6.12
CA TYR A 31 4.16 9.42 -5.70
C TYR A 31 3.83 9.66 -4.22
N LEU A 32 2.59 9.40 -3.83
CA LEU A 32 2.14 9.53 -2.45
C LEU A 32 2.95 8.64 -1.49
N SER A 33 3.18 7.39 -1.87
CA SER A 33 3.95 6.45 -1.03
C SER A 33 5.40 6.89 -0.84
N LYS A 34 6.02 7.47 -1.86
CA LYS A 34 7.39 8.00 -1.75
C LYS A 34 7.46 9.20 -0.81
N LEU A 35 6.48 10.10 -0.87
CA LEU A 35 6.42 11.23 0.05
C LEU A 35 6.23 10.79 1.50
N ILE A 36 5.43 9.75 1.72
CA ILE A 36 5.25 9.16 3.05
C ILE A 36 6.57 8.52 3.51
N ALA A 37 7.21 7.74 2.66
CA ALA A 37 8.49 7.08 2.97
C ALA A 37 9.57 8.07 3.40
N ASP A 38 9.59 9.27 2.82
CA ASP A 38 10.56 10.30 3.16
C ASP A 38 10.42 10.83 4.59
N ARG A 39 9.32 10.52 5.27
CA ARG A 39 9.08 10.84 6.68
C ARG A 39 9.62 9.79 7.65
N TYR A 40 10.16 8.68 7.14
CA TYR A 40 10.67 7.56 7.95
C TYR A 40 12.13 7.30 7.63
N GLU A 41 12.86 6.81 8.62
CA GLU A 41 14.29 6.52 8.46
C GLU A 41 14.51 5.14 7.84
N TYR A 42 13.78 4.13 8.32
CA TYR A 42 13.98 2.74 7.91
C TYR A 42 12.77 2.21 7.17
N VAL A 43 12.81 2.33 5.86
CA VAL A 43 11.71 1.94 4.96
C VAL A 43 12.18 0.86 4.00
N LEU A 44 11.36 -0.17 3.83
CA LEU A 44 11.53 -1.16 2.79
C LEU A 44 10.37 -1.05 1.79
N PHE A 45 10.71 -0.88 0.51
CA PHE A 45 9.77 -1.06 -0.58
C PHE A 45 9.84 -2.51 -1.06
N LEU A 46 8.73 -3.22 -1.02
CA LEU A 46 8.59 -4.49 -1.72
C LEU A 46 8.01 -4.17 -3.10
N ASP A 47 8.87 -4.25 -4.12
CA ASP A 47 8.53 -3.94 -5.50
C ASP A 47 8.16 -5.22 -6.24
N SER A 48 6.88 -5.56 -6.22
CA SER A 48 6.38 -6.82 -6.78
C SER A 48 6.32 -6.85 -8.31
N VAL A 49 6.44 -5.69 -8.96
CA VAL A 49 6.41 -5.55 -10.43
C VAL A 49 7.78 -5.20 -11.02
N MET A 50 8.79 -5.13 -10.15
CA MET A 50 10.20 -4.86 -10.54
C MET A 50 10.39 -3.59 -11.38
N LYS A 51 9.67 -2.53 -11.02
CA LYS A 51 9.68 -1.25 -11.72
C LYS A 51 10.60 -0.20 -11.11
N MET A 52 11.03 -0.39 -9.86
CA MET A 52 11.85 0.57 -9.16
C MET A 52 13.31 0.49 -9.59
N THR A 53 13.96 1.65 -9.72
CA THR A 53 15.39 1.74 -10.01
C THR A 53 16.20 1.82 -8.71
N GLU A 54 17.51 1.58 -8.79
CA GLU A 54 18.41 1.56 -7.64
C GLU A 54 18.66 2.93 -6.98
N GLU A 55 18.11 4.00 -7.52
CA GLU A 55 18.36 5.38 -7.04
C GLU A 55 17.51 5.80 -5.85
N SER A 56 16.91 4.87 -5.13
CA SER A 56 16.17 5.17 -3.91
C SER A 56 17.10 5.22 -2.70
N LYS A 57 16.88 6.20 -1.81
CA LYS A 57 17.56 6.24 -0.51
C LYS A 57 17.06 5.17 0.47
N HIS A 58 15.94 4.51 0.15
CA HIS A 58 15.35 3.45 0.95
C HIS A 58 15.71 2.07 0.40
N TYR A 59 15.53 1.05 1.21
CA TYR A 59 15.74 -0.33 0.78
C TYR A 59 14.65 -0.77 -0.19
N ILE A 60 15.03 -1.55 -1.19
CA ILE A 60 14.10 -2.10 -2.20
C ILE A 60 14.33 -3.60 -2.29
N ALA A 61 13.26 -4.38 -2.13
CA ALA A 61 13.25 -5.81 -2.41
C ALA A 61 12.35 -6.07 -3.61
N GLN A 62 12.94 -6.55 -4.70
CA GLN A 62 12.21 -6.88 -5.92
C GLN A 62 11.80 -8.35 -5.91
N THR A 63 10.63 -8.61 -5.36
CA THR A 63 10.07 -9.95 -5.20
C THR A 63 8.55 -9.86 -5.17
N ASN A 64 7.88 -10.96 -5.53
CA ASN A 64 6.43 -11.09 -5.36
C ASN A 64 6.05 -12.02 -4.19
N ASN A 65 7.03 -12.47 -3.42
CA ASN A 65 6.81 -13.37 -2.29
C ASN A 65 7.11 -12.65 -0.97
N LEU A 66 6.08 -12.49 -0.14
CA LEU A 66 6.20 -11.82 1.16
C LEU A 66 7.26 -12.45 2.07
N LYS A 67 7.43 -13.76 2.00
CA LYS A 67 8.40 -14.46 2.85
C LYS A 67 9.84 -14.05 2.60
N ASP A 68 10.14 -13.53 1.43
CA ASP A 68 11.50 -13.09 1.08
C ASP A 68 11.98 -11.88 1.92
N VAL A 69 11.08 -11.18 2.59
CA VAL A 69 11.43 -9.99 3.39
C VAL A 69 11.32 -10.21 4.91
N GLU A 70 10.93 -11.40 5.36
CA GLU A 70 10.75 -11.66 6.80
C GLU A 70 12.00 -11.38 7.64
N GLU A 71 13.19 -11.64 7.11
CA GLU A 71 14.45 -11.49 7.86
C GLU A 71 14.77 -10.05 8.22
N VAL A 72 14.22 -9.08 7.53
CA VAL A 72 14.56 -7.65 7.73
C VAL A 72 13.46 -6.86 8.45
N LEU A 73 12.36 -7.49 8.82
CA LEU A 73 11.21 -6.80 9.44
C LEU A 73 11.54 -6.14 10.77
N SER A 74 12.45 -6.71 11.55
CA SER A 74 12.88 -6.12 12.81
C SER A 74 13.71 -4.84 12.64
N ASP A 75 14.25 -4.61 11.43
CA ASP A 75 15.13 -3.49 11.12
C ASP A 75 14.44 -2.33 10.44
N ILE A 76 13.12 -2.43 10.17
CA ILE A 76 12.37 -1.41 9.46
C ILE A 76 11.18 -0.90 10.27
N ASP A 77 10.80 0.34 10.01
CA ASP A 77 9.64 0.99 10.62
C ASP A 77 8.43 0.99 9.69
N LEU A 78 8.67 0.95 8.38
CA LEU A 78 7.63 1.02 7.37
C LEU A 78 7.93 0.05 6.24
N LEU A 79 6.97 -0.81 5.94
CA LEU A 79 6.97 -1.67 4.76
C LEU A 79 5.92 -1.14 3.78
N ILE A 80 6.35 -0.83 2.56
CA ILE A 80 5.45 -0.41 1.49
C ILE A 80 5.42 -1.52 0.44
N ILE A 81 4.27 -2.11 0.21
CA ILE A 81 4.08 -3.16 -0.78
C ILE A 81 3.47 -2.55 -2.05
N ASP A 82 4.26 -2.51 -3.11
CA ASP A 82 3.87 -1.95 -4.40
C ASP A 82 4.13 -2.97 -5.51
N ASP A 83 3.20 -3.70 -5.91
CA ASP A 83 1.75 -3.65 -5.85
C ASP A 83 1.21 -4.92 -5.13
N PHE A 84 0.23 -4.77 -4.27
CA PHE A 84 -0.35 -5.90 -3.54
C PHE A 84 -0.97 -6.95 -4.47
N CYS A 85 -1.60 -6.52 -5.56
CA CYS A 85 -2.28 -7.43 -6.49
C CYS A 85 -1.32 -8.35 -7.27
N GLN A 86 -0.02 -8.02 -7.30
CA GLN A 86 0.99 -8.83 -7.98
C GLN A 86 1.72 -9.81 -7.04
N LEU A 87 1.38 -9.81 -5.76
CA LEU A 87 1.94 -10.79 -4.83
C LEU A 87 1.50 -12.20 -5.21
N SER A 88 2.43 -13.15 -5.09
CA SER A 88 2.11 -14.55 -5.30
C SER A 88 1.23 -15.09 -4.17
N GLY A 89 0.40 -16.09 -4.50
CA GLY A 89 -0.44 -16.77 -3.53
C GLY A 89 -1.82 -16.11 -3.34
N ASP A 90 -2.55 -16.62 -2.36
CA ASP A 90 -3.90 -16.17 -2.05
C ASP A 90 -3.86 -14.83 -1.31
N PRO A 91 -4.59 -13.80 -1.78
CA PRO A 91 -4.64 -12.51 -1.08
C PRO A 91 -5.06 -12.61 0.38
N LYS A 92 -5.96 -13.51 0.71
CA LYS A 92 -6.40 -13.72 2.10
C LYS A 92 -5.27 -14.23 2.99
N LYS A 93 -4.48 -15.18 2.49
CA LYS A 93 -3.30 -15.67 3.22
C LYS A 93 -2.24 -14.58 3.34
N ASN A 94 -2.04 -13.78 2.31
CA ASN A 94 -1.10 -12.68 2.34
C ASN A 94 -1.48 -11.65 3.40
N ILE A 95 -2.74 -11.24 3.46
CA ILE A 95 -3.17 -10.26 4.46
C ILE A 95 -3.08 -10.81 5.88
N TYR A 96 -3.35 -12.09 6.09
CA TYR A 96 -3.19 -12.71 7.40
C TYR A 96 -1.73 -12.71 7.85
N LEU A 97 -0.79 -12.95 6.93
CA LEU A 97 0.64 -12.86 7.23
C LEU A 97 1.04 -11.44 7.63
N LEU A 98 0.53 -10.44 6.93
CA LEU A 98 0.79 -9.03 7.28
C LEU A 98 0.24 -8.68 8.66
N GLN A 99 -0.93 -9.19 9.02
CA GLN A 99 -1.51 -9.01 10.34
C GLN A 99 -0.65 -9.66 11.43
N GLU A 100 -0.11 -10.84 11.16
CA GLU A 100 0.83 -11.51 12.06
C GLU A 100 2.10 -10.67 12.25
N TRP A 101 2.63 -10.09 11.18
CA TRP A 101 3.81 -9.22 11.28
C TRP A 101 3.53 -7.97 12.11
N ILE A 102 2.39 -7.34 11.93
CA ILE A 102 1.97 -6.18 12.74
C ILE A 102 1.90 -6.56 14.23
N TYR A 103 1.37 -7.74 14.52
CA TYR A 103 1.30 -8.25 15.89
C TYR A 103 2.68 -8.50 16.50
N ASN A 104 3.60 -9.08 15.72
CA ASN A 104 4.93 -9.47 16.20
C ASN A 104 5.93 -8.31 16.24
N TYR A 105 5.79 -7.31 15.37
CA TYR A 105 6.73 -6.20 15.22
C TYR A 105 6.03 -4.88 15.53
N LYS A 106 6.11 -4.43 16.79
CA LYS A 106 5.35 -3.27 17.29
C LYS A 106 5.75 -1.93 16.68
N LYS A 107 6.94 -1.82 16.09
CA LYS A 107 7.40 -0.62 15.40
C LYS A 107 6.98 -0.59 13.93
N LEU A 108 6.57 -1.73 13.40
CA LEU A 108 6.25 -1.87 11.98
C LEU A 108 4.88 -1.29 11.68
N SER A 109 4.81 -0.52 10.60
CA SER A 109 3.56 -0.15 9.92
C SER A 109 3.66 -0.60 8.47
N ILE A 110 2.52 -0.87 7.84
CA ILE A 110 2.48 -1.41 6.48
C ILE A 110 1.55 -0.57 5.62
N ILE A 111 2.04 -0.20 4.44
CA ILE A 111 1.20 0.40 3.38
C ILE A 111 1.08 -0.60 2.24
N LEU A 112 -0.14 -0.85 1.82
CA LEU A 112 -0.46 -1.62 0.63
C LEU A 112 -0.86 -0.68 -0.49
N ILE A 113 -0.08 -0.69 -1.57
CA ILE A 113 -0.49 -0.01 -2.80
C ILE A 113 -1.28 -1.02 -3.61
N ASN A 114 -2.49 -0.66 -4.02
CA ASN A 114 -3.39 -1.57 -4.70
C ASN A 114 -4.05 -0.88 -5.90
N GLN A 115 -4.42 -1.68 -6.89
CA GLN A 115 -5.04 -1.17 -8.11
C GLN A 115 -6.54 -1.44 -8.11
N ILE A 116 -7.28 -0.54 -8.75
CA ILE A 116 -8.67 -0.78 -9.10
C ILE A 116 -8.68 -1.69 -10.32
N ARG A 117 -9.43 -2.79 -10.23
CA ARG A 117 -9.67 -3.66 -11.37
C ARG A 117 -11.09 -3.49 -11.84
N ALA A 118 -11.24 -3.23 -13.15
CA ALA A 118 -12.54 -3.24 -13.77
C ALA A 118 -13.14 -4.64 -13.75
N ASN A 119 -14.35 -4.76 -13.24
CA ASN A 119 -15.12 -6.00 -13.33
C ASN A 119 -16.04 -5.91 -14.56
N PHE A 120 -15.58 -6.44 -15.68
CA PHE A 120 -16.28 -6.34 -16.97
C PHE A 120 -17.66 -7.01 -17.00
N ASN A 121 -17.98 -7.82 -16.00
CA ASN A 121 -19.26 -8.52 -15.90
C ASN A 121 -20.32 -7.74 -15.10
N LYS A 122 -19.96 -6.56 -14.55
CA LYS A 122 -20.88 -5.74 -13.77
C LYS A 122 -20.94 -4.32 -14.31
N GLN A 123 -22.15 -3.85 -14.60
CA GLN A 123 -22.43 -2.48 -15.07
C GLN A 123 -22.78 -1.54 -13.91
N SER A 124 -22.24 -1.78 -12.71
CA SER A 124 -22.56 -1.02 -11.52
C SER A 124 -21.32 -0.32 -10.96
N VAL A 125 -21.50 0.53 -9.95
CA VAL A 125 -20.45 1.18 -9.17
C VAL A 125 -19.42 0.15 -8.65
N GLU A 126 -19.83 -1.10 -8.46
CA GLU A 126 -18.96 -2.20 -8.04
C GLU A 126 -17.93 -2.63 -9.09
N ALA A 127 -18.06 -2.17 -10.35
CA ALA A 127 -17.11 -2.46 -11.43
C ALA A 127 -15.72 -1.89 -11.18
N TYR A 128 -15.55 -0.96 -10.24
CA TYR A 128 -14.31 -0.23 -9.99
C TYR A 128 -13.80 -0.41 -8.57
N LYS A 129 -13.95 -1.62 -8.01
CA LYS A 129 -13.39 -1.91 -6.68
C LYS A 129 -11.93 -2.31 -6.77
N PRO A 130 -11.14 -2.03 -5.73
CA PRO A 130 -9.77 -2.49 -5.66
C PRO A 130 -9.70 -4.01 -5.64
N TYR A 131 -8.57 -4.53 -6.13
CA TYR A 131 -8.28 -5.96 -6.10
C TYR A 131 -8.41 -6.50 -4.67
N ALA A 132 -9.03 -7.68 -4.54
CA ALA A 132 -9.25 -8.34 -3.25
C ALA A 132 -10.01 -7.46 -2.24
N ASN A 133 -10.91 -6.59 -2.72
CA ASN A 133 -11.65 -5.65 -1.87
C ASN A 133 -12.34 -6.32 -0.69
N TYR A 134 -12.92 -7.51 -0.90
CA TYR A 134 -13.64 -8.26 0.15
C TYR A 134 -12.75 -8.62 1.35
N VAL A 135 -11.44 -8.79 1.15
CA VAL A 135 -10.48 -9.06 2.21
C VAL A 135 -9.93 -7.76 2.79
N LEU A 136 -9.51 -6.84 1.93
CA LEU A 136 -8.86 -5.60 2.35
C LEU A 136 -9.81 -4.67 3.09
N GLU A 137 -11.09 -4.61 2.70
CA GLU A 137 -12.09 -3.85 3.41
C GLU A 137 -12.21 -4.28 4.88
N ARG A 138 -12.06 -5.57 5.14
CA ARG A 138 -12.21 -6.15 6.48
C ARG A 138 -10.94 -6.04 7.31
N TYR A 139 -9.77 -6.25 6.71
CA TYR A 139 -8.52 -6.46 7.44
C TYR A 139 -7.51 -5.32 7.35
N THR A 140 -7.85 -4.22 6.70
CA THR A 140 -7.04 -3.00 6.78
C THR A 140 -7.61 -2.05 7.84
N ASP A 141 -6.73 -1.30 8.48
CA ASP A 141 -7.16 -0.34 9.52
C ASP A 141 -7.69 0.94 8.90
N HIS A 142 -7.06 1.41 7.84
CA HIS A 142 -7.47 2.61 7.10
C HIS A 142 -7.29 2.40 5.61
N ARG A 143 -8.11 3.11 4.83
CA ARG A 143 -8.10 3.01 3.36
C ARG A 143 -8.21 4.39 2.73
N PHE A 144 -7.36 4.64 1.75
CA PHE A 144 -7.32 5.90 1.02
C PHE A 144 -7.42 5.63 -0.48
N MET A 145 -8.28 6.38 -1.14
CA MET A 145 -8.41 6.31 -2.59
C MET A 145 -7.73 7.52 -3.23
N THR A 146 -6.89 7.27 -4.23
CA THR A 146 -6.28 8.31 -5.05
C THR A 146 -7.03 8.50 -6.35
N SER A 147 -7.14 9.73 -6.79
CA SER A 147 -7.76 10.08 -8.07
C SER A 147 -7.09 11.33 -8.64
N VAL A 148 -7.42 11.63 -9.90
CA VAL A 148 -7.02 12.87 -10.56
C VAL A 148 -8.29 13.67 -10.85
N GLU A 149 -8.37 14.87 -10.33
CA GLU A 149 -9.48 15.79 -10.54
C GLU A 149 -8.93 17.13 -11.04
N ASN A 150 -9.40 17.58 -12.21
CA ASN A 150 -8.94 18.84 -12.82
C ASN A 150 -7.41 18.93 -12.94
N GLY A 151 -6.76 17.81 -13.29
CA GLY A 151 -5.31 17.74 -13.45
C GLY A 151 -4.51 17.66 -12.15
N GLU A 152 -5.16 17.59 -11.00
CA GLU A 152 -4.51 17.52 -9.69
C GLU A 152 -4.77 16.17 -9.01
N TYR A 153 -3.77 15.69 -8.25
CA TYR A 153 -3.93 14.50 -7.42
C TYR A 153 -4.80 14.83 -6.21
N VAL A 154 -5.79 13.98 -5.98
CA VAL A 154 -6.72 14.07 -4.86
C VAL A 154 -6.73 12.75 -4.11
N VAL A 155 -6.74 12.82 -2.79
CA VAL A 155 -6.78 11.65 -1.91
C VAL A 155 -8.02 11.73 -1.03
N THR A 156 -8.78 10.65 -0.98
CA THR A 156 -10.01 10.57 -0.18
C THR A 156 -9.87 9.42 0.80
N GLN A 157 -10.10 9.67 2.07
CA GLN A 157 -10.15 8.61 3.07
C GLN A 157 -11.49 7.89 3.02
N ILE A 158 -11.47 6.58 2.79
CA ILE A 158 -12.66 5.73 2.67
C ILE A 158 -12.95 5.00 3.99
N LYS A 159 -11.89 4.66 4.71
CA LYS A 159 -12.02 3.93 5.99
C LYS A 159 -11.09 4.47 7.07
#